data_ecc5c48e233db1daeecd0bd9750f08c9
#
_entry.id   ecc5c48e233db1daeecd0bd9750f08c9
#
_cell.length_a   1.000
_cell.length_b   1.000
_cell.length_c   1.000
_cell.angle_alpha   90.00
_cell.angle_beta   90.00
_cell.angle_gamma   90.00
#
_symmetry.space_group_name_H-M   'P 1'
#
loop_
_entity.id
_entity.type
_entity.pdbx_description
1 polymer ?
#
loop_
_entity_poly.entity_id
_entity_poly.type
_entity_poly.pdbx_seq_one_letter_code
_entity_poly.pdbx_strand_id
1 'polypeptide(L)'
;EQAVYACTEGPRLETPAEIRKLRILGADLVGMTLAPEAFLAREMEICYTPFCYLTNYAEGVKPRKFKKGELFEGMQTEEERKQVDAAIQKFPELIRAGFESLQGVERTCNCPDALRRYKDKGLLGAGPESKDPLR
;
A
#
# COMPACT_ATOMS: atom_id res chain seq x y z
N GLU A 1 -4.14 -10.26 11.77
CA GLU A 1 -4.83 -10.66 10.53
C GLU A 1 -4.02 -10.16 9.35
N GLN A 2 -3.96 -10.94 8.28
CA GLN A 2 -3.30 -10.58 7.03
C GLN A 2 -4.37 -10.13 6.05
N ALA A 3 -4.11 -9.04 5.32
CA ALA A 3 -5.01 -8.54 4.28
C ALA A 3 -4.27 -8.51 2.93
N VAL A 4 -5.00 -8.79 1.86
CA VAL A 4 -4.49 -8.74 0.49
C VAL A 4 -4.87 -7.42 -0.14
N TYR A 5 -3.87 -6.63 -0.51
CA TYR A 5 -4.05 -5.37 -1.21
C TYR A 5 -3.93 -5.58 -2.71
N ALA A 6 -4.98 -5.25 -3.46
CA ALA A 6 -4.94 -5.19 -4.92
C ALA A 6 -4.55 -3.78 -5.36
N CYS A 7 -3.48 -3.67 -6.14
CA CYS A 7 -3.11 -2.42 -6.78
C CYS A 7 -3.68 -2.37 -8.19
N THR A 8 -4.42 -1.32 -8.49
CA THR A 8 -5.04 -1.07 -9.80
C THR A 8 -4.40 0.17 -10.45
N GLU A 9 -4.54 0.25 -11.77
CA GLU A 9 -4.06 1.42 -12.51
C GLU A 9 -5.09 2.55 -12.46
N GLY A 10 -4.68 3.70 -11.87
CA GLY A 10 -5.48 4.92 -11.96
C GLY A 10 -5.49 5.49 -13.40
N PRO A 11 -6.08 6.69 -13.60
CA PRO A 11 -6.62 7.57 -12.57
C PRO A 11 -8.14 7.39 -12.27
N ARG A 12 -8.83 6.44 -12.89
CA ARG A 12 -10.25 6.21 -12.68
C ARG A 12 -10.50 5.22 -11.54
N LEU A 13 -11.65 5.34 -10.87
CA LEU A 13 -12.12 4.31 -9.95
C LEU A 13 -12.52 3.05 -10.72
N GLU A 14 -12.42 1.91 -10.04
CA GLU A 14 -12.84 0.61 -10.55
C GLU A 14 -14.36 0.56 -10.71
N THR A 15 -14.81 -0.17 -11.71
CA THR A 15 -16.23 -0.50 -11.85
C THR A 15 -16.65 -1.55 -10.81
N PRO A 16 -17.95 -1.65 -10.48
CA PRO A 16 -18.46 -2.72 -9.60
C PRO A 16 -18.11 -4.15 -10.09
N ALA A 17 -17.95 -4.33 -11.40
CA ALA A 17 -17.55 -5.61 -11.97
C ALA A 17 -16.07 -5.92 -11.70
N GLU A 18 -15.20 -4.93 -11.82
CA GLU A 18 -13.77 -5.05 -11.49
C GLU A 18 -13.59 -5.33 -9.99
N ILE A 19 -14.33 -4.66 -9.12
CA ILE A 19 -14.29 -4.92 -7.67
C ILE A 19 -14.74 -6.35 -7.36
N ARG A 20 -15.81 -6.85 -8.00
CA ARG A 20 -16.21 -8.27 -7.84
C ARG A 20 -15.12 -9.23 -8.29
N LYS A 21 -14.45 -8.93 -9.41
CA LYS A 21 -13.31 -9.74 -9.90
C LYS A 21 -12.17 -9.76 -8.88
N LEU A 22 -11.76 -8.62 -8.36
CA LEU A 22 -10.69 -8.51 -7.36
C LEU A 22 -11.03 -9.28 -6.09
N ARG A 23 -12.28 -9.20 -5.63
CA ARG A 23 -12.75 -9.95 -4.47
C ARG A 23 -12.72 -11.46 -4.69
N ILE A 24 -13.08 -11.95 -5.88
CA ILE A 24 -12.98 -13.38 -6.24
C ILE A 24 -11.52 -13.83 -6.22
N LEU A 25 -10.58 -12.96 -6.59
CA LEU A 25 -9.14 -13.21 -6.53
C LEU A 25 -8.55 -13.13 -5.11
N GLY A 26 -9.39 -12.84 -4.10
CA GLY A 26 -8.99 -12.80 -2.70
C GLY A 26 -8.49 -11.45 -2.21
N ALA A 27 -8.76 -10.36 -2.93
CA ALA A 27 -8.39 -9.02 -2.46
C ALA A 27 -9.35 -8.53 -1.37
N ASP A 28 -8.80 -7.97 -0.31
CA ASP A 28 -9.50 -7.33 0.80
C ASP A 28 -9.54 -5.81 0.65
N LEU A 29 -8.49 -5.25 0.09
CA LEU A 29 -8.28 -3.82 -0.11
C LEU A 29 -7.94 -3.52 -1.57
N VAL A 30 -8.30 -2.33 -2.03
CA VAL A 30 -7.94 -1.84 -3.36
C VAL A 30 -7.39 -0.42 -3.28
N GLY A 31 -6.42 -0.12 -4.11
CA GLY A 31 -5.87 1.23 -4.26
C GLY A 31 -4.90 1.30 -5.45
N MET A 32 -4.31 2.47 -5.70
CA MET A 32 -3.64 2.78 -6.96
C MET A 32 -2.15 3.09 -6.82
N THR A 33 -1.60 3.11 -5.62
CA THR A 33 -0.29 3.75 -5.39
C THR A 33 0.83 2.78 -5.00
N LEU A 34 0.52 1.58 -4.53
CA LEU A 34 1.52 0.66 -3.97
C LEU A 34 2.44 0.00 -5.00
N ALA A 35 1.93 -0.31 -6.21
CA ALA A 35 2.66 -1.16 -7.14
C ALA A 35 3.98 -0.57 -7.62
N PRO A 36 4.10 0.69 -8.08
CA PRO A 36 5.39 1.21 -8.53
C PRO A 36 6.43 1.22 -7.41
N GLU A 37 6.04 1.70 -6.24
CA GLU A 37 6.93 1.82 -5.09
C GLU A 37 7.40 0.46 -4.56
N ALA A 38 6.50 -0.51 -4.44
CA ALA A 38 6.81 -1.85 -3.96
C ALA A 38 7.81 -2.57 -4.90
N PHE A 39 7.65 -2.42 -6.21
CA PHE A 39 8.56 -2.99 -7.19
C PHE A 39 9.94 -2.32 -7.15
N LEU A 40 9.97 -1.00 -7.15
CA LEU A 40 11.22 -0.24 -7.07
C LEU A 40 11.97 -0.51 -5.77
N ALA A 41 11.28 -0.56 -4.63
CA ALA A 41 11.89 -0.92 -3.37
C ALA A 41 12.51 -2.33 -3.41
N ARG A 42 11.82 -3.29 -4.06
CA ARG A 42 12.33 -4.65 -4.22
C ARG A 42 13.55 -4.71 -5.16
N GLU A 43 13.55 -3.95 -6.25
CA GLU A 43 14.69 -3.81 -7.16
C GLU A 43 15.91 -3.17 -6.49
N MET A 44 15.66 -2.30 -5.52
CA MET A 44 16.71 -1.66 -4.70
C MET A 44 17.09 -2.47 -3.47
N GLU A 45 16.51 -3.66 -3.28
CA GLU A 45 16.73 -4.53 -2.11
C GLU A 45 16.41 -3.84 -0.77
N ILE A 46 15.43 -2.93 -0.79
CA ILE A 46 14.94 -2.17 0.36
C ILE A 46 13.70 -2.86 0.94
N CYS A 47 13.65 -2.93 2.28
CA CYS A 47 12.41 -3.33 2.96
C CYS A 47 11.34 -2.26 2.73
N TYR A 48 10.13 -2.71 2.38
CA TYR A 48 9.00 -1.83 2.11
C TYR A 48 7.80 -2.25 2.96
N THR A 49 7.26 -1.32 3.71
CA THR A 49 6.06 -1.52 4.54
C THR A 49 5.10 -0.37 4.32
N PRO A 50 3.96 -0.59 3.66
CA PRO A 50 2.97 0.45 3.46
C PRO A 50 2.15 0.67 4.73
N PHE A 51 1.90 1.92 5.05
CA PHE A 51 0.90 2.33 6.03
C PHE A 51 -0.31 2.89 5.27
N CYS A 52 -1.47 2.29 5.49
CA CYS A 52 -2.70 2.67 4.79
C CYS A 52 -3.80 3.00 5.80
N TYR A 53 -4.68 3.93 5.44
CA TYR A 53 -5.97 4.11 6.08
C TYR A 53 -7.07 3.96 5.03
N LEU A 54 -8.23 3.47 5.46
CA LEU A 54 -9.37 3.27 4.57
C LEU A 54 -10.14 4.58 4.42
N THR A 55 -10.36 5.00 3.19
CA THR A 55 -11.09 6.23 2.87
C THR A 55 -12.57 5.98 2.65
N ASN A 56 -12.92 4.85 2.02
CA ASN A 56 -14.29 4.54 1.61
C ASN A 56 -14.41 3.06 1.24
N TYR A 57 -15.63 2.61 1.05
CA TYR A 57 -15.88 1.31 0.41
C TYR A 57 -15.66 1.38 -1.09
N ALA A 58 -15.12 0.31 -1.67
CA ALA A 58 -14.96 0.20 -3.11
C ALA A 58 -16.30 0.16 -3.84
N GLU A 59 -16.31 0.49 -5.13
CA GLU A 59 -17.51 0.60 -5.95
C GLU A 59 -18.32 -0.69 -5.97
N GLY A 60 -19.64 -0.56 -5.72
CA GLY A 60 -20.60 -1.67 -5.70
C GLY A 60 -20.57 -2.55 -4.44
N VAL A 61 -19.75 -2.23 -3.42
CA VAL A 61 -19.77 -2.94 -2.13
C VAL A 61 -20.95 -2.50 -1.28
N LYS A 62 -21.27 -1.21 -1.29
CA LYS A 62 -22.47 -0.66 -0.66
C LYS A 62 -23.37 0.01 -1.69
N PRO A 63 -24.70 0.00 -1.50
CA PRO A 63 -25.62 0.77 -2.33
C PRO A 63 -25.29 2.26 -2.25
N ARG A 64 -25.11 2.90 -3.39
CA ARG A 64 -24.81 4.33 -3.49
C ARG A 64 -26.10 5.11 -3.78
N LYS A 65 -26.38 6.14 -2.99
CA LYS A 65 -27.34 7.16 -3.37
C LYS A 65 -26.60 8.29 -4.08
N PHE A 66 -26.87 8.44 -5.37
CA PHE A 66 -26.30 9.51 -6.16
C PHE A 66 -26.77 10.88 -5.64
N LYS A 67 -25.84 11.77 -5.36
CA LYS A 67 -26.11 13.18 -5.08
C LYS A 67 -25.43 14.05 -6.13
N LYS A 68 -26.17 14.97 -6.71
CA LYS A 68 -25.66 15.87 -7.75
C LYS A 68 -24.54 16.73 -7.17
N GLY A 69 -23.37 16.71 -7.81
CA GLY A 69 -22.18 17.47 -7.40
C GLY A 69 -21.20 16.74 -6.49
N GLU A 70 -21.52 15.54 -6.01
CA GLU A 70 -20.60 14.68 -5.26
C GLU A 70 -19.97 13.64 -6.21
N LEU A 71 -18.67 13.73 -6.49
CA LEU A 71 -17.98 12.80 -7.37
C LEU A 71 -17.38 11.61 -6.60
N PHE A 72 -16.59 11.87 -5.58
CA PHE A 72 -15.83 10.84 -4.85
C PHE A 72 -16.20 10.78 -3.36
N GLU A 73 -16.72 11.84 -2.81
CA GLU A 73 -17.08 11.92 -1.39
C GLU A 73 -18.46 11.32 -1.07
N GLY A 74 -19.29 11.06 -2.08
CA GLY A 74 -20.67 10.61 -1.94
C GLY A 74 -20.88 9.18 -1.45
N MET A 75 -19.82 8.47 -1.04
CA MET A 75 -19.89 7.11 -0.52
C MET A 75 -19.81 7.04 1.01
N GLN A 76 -19.51 8.14 1.66
CA GLN A 76 -19.36 8.20 3.10
C GLN A 76 -20.61 8.77 3.75
N THR A 77 -21.10 8.08 4.77
CA THR A 77 -22.02 8.67 5.73
C THR A 77 -21.25 9.69 6.58
N GLU A 78 -21.97 10.56 7.29
CA GLU A 78 -21.32 11.51 8.19
C GLU A 78 -20.52 10.80 9.28
N GLU A 79 -20.97 9.65 9.74
CA GLU A 79 -20.24 8.81 10.71
C GLU A 79 -18.96 8.22 10.11
N GLU A 80 -19.02 7.68 8.89
CA GLU A 80 -17.84 7.19 8.18
C GLU A 80 -16.82 8.30 7.95
N ARG A 81 -17.27 9.51 7.60
CA ARG A 81 -16.40 10.68 7.44
C ARG A 81 -15.65 11.03 8.74
N LYS A 82 -16.35 11.07 9.87
CA LYS A 82 -15.74 11.29 11.18
C LYS A 82 -14.70 10.22 11.53
N GLN A 83 -14.96 8.96 11.17
CA GLN A 83 -14.00 7.87 11.37
C GLN A 83 -12.74 8.02 10.51
N VAL A 84 -12.90 8.43 9.25
CA VAL A 84 -11.78 8.72 8.35
C VAL A 84 -10.96 9.90 8.86
N ASP A 85 -11.61 10.99 9.25
CA ASP A 85 -10.94 12.16 9.82
C ASP A 85 -10.15 11.80 11.10
N ALA A 86 -10.73 10.99 11.96
CA ALA A 86 -10.05 10.49 13.16
C ALA A 86 -8.85 9.59 12.81
N ALA A 87 -8.94 8.78 11.77
CA ALA A 87 -7.84 7.96 11.29
C ALA A 87 -6.71 8.82 10.73
N ILE A 88 -7.03 9.84 9.92
CA ILE A 88 -6.05 10.78 9.37
C ILE A 88 -5.31 11.51 10.48
N GLN A 89 -6.01 11.97 11.51
CA GLN A 89 -5.40 12.66 12.66
C GLN A 89 -4.42 11.77 13.43
N LYS A 90 -4.71 10.46 13.54
CA LYS A 90 -3.84 9.49 14.22
C LYS A 90 -2.71 8.95 13.35
N PHE A 91 -2.78 9.14 12.04
CA PHE A 91 -1.83 8.56 11.10
C PHE A 91 -0.37 8.96 11.36
N PRO A 92 -0.02 10.22 11.68
CA PRO A 92 1.34 10.61 12.03
C PRO A 92 1.88 9.90 13.28
N GLU A 93 1.03 9.66 14.28
CA GLU A 93 1.41 8.94 15.49
C GLU A 93 1.72 7.48 15.20
N LEU A 94 0.90 6.84 14.34
CA LEU A 94 1.12 5.48 13.89
C LEU A 94 2.45 5.33 13.15
N ILE A 95 2.74 6.25 12.23
CA ILE A 95 4.01 6.26 11.49
C ILE A 95 5.18 6.41 12.45
N ARG A 96 5.12 7.36 13.37
CA ARG A 96 6.17 7.56 14.37
C ARG A 96 6.39 6.31 15.22
N ALA A 97 5.34 5.72 15.76
CA ALA A 97 5.42 4.49 16.52
C ALA A 97 6.02 3.33 15.71
N GLY A 98 5.67 3.24 14.42
CA GLY A 98 6.27 2.29 13.50
C GLY A 98 7.78 2.48 13.35
N PHE A 99 8.24 3.71 13.15
CA PHE A 99 9.68 4.01 13.10
C PHE A 99 10.40 3.72 14.41
N GLU A 100 9.82 4.10 15.54
CA GLU A 100 10.38 3.83 16.88
C GLU A 100 10.51 2.32 17.13
N SER A 101 9.54 1.52 16.68
CA SER A 101 9.56 0.06 16.84
C SER A 101 10.63 -0.64 15.98
N LEU A 102 11.14 0.01 14.95
CA LEU A 102 12.18 -0.53 14.08
C LEU A 102 13.61 -0.25 14.59
N GLN A 103 13.76 0.62 15.60
CA GLN A 103 15.09 0.93 16.13
C GLN A 103 15.70 -0.27 16.82
N GLY A 104 16.91 -0.65 16.39
CA GLY A 104 17.64 -1.80 16.96
C GLY A 104 17.10 -3.17 16.54
N VAL A 105 16.13 -3.24 15.64
CA VAL A 105 15.61 -4.51 15.12
C VAL A 105 16.51 -5.01 14.00
N GLU A 106 17.04 -6.22 14.13
CA GLU A 106 17.77 -6.89 13.06
C GLU A 106 16.83 -7.29 11.92
N ARG A 107 17.31 -7.17 10.70
CA ARG A 107 16.55 -7.60 9.51
C ARG A 107 16.46 -9.12 9.46
N THR A 108 15.26 -9.66 9.51
CA THR A 108 15.00 -11.11 9.40
C THR A 108 14.42 -11.50 8.04
N CYS A 109 14.21 -10.54 7.15
CA CYS A 109 13.63 -10.75 5.82
C CYS A 109 14.70 -10.99 4.75
N ASN A 110 14.30 -11.56 3.61
CA ASN A 110 15.16 -11.80 2.45
C ASN A 110 15.21 -10.61 1.47
N CYS A 111 14.75 -9.41 1.87
CA CYS A 111 14.74 -8.25 0.98
C CYS A 111 16.14 -7.88 0.45
N PRO A 112 17.22 -7.92 1.26
CA PRO A 112 18.58 -7.64 0.77
C PRO A 112 19.11 -8.63 -0.26
N ASP A 113 18.50 -9.79 -0.38
CA ASP A 113 18.87 -10.86 -1.31
C ASP A 113 17.89 -11.00 -2.49
N ALA A 114 17.01 -10.03 -2.69
CA ALA A 114 15.96 -10.10 -3.71
C ALA A 114 16.53 -10.30 -5.13
N LEU A 115 17.70 -9.75 -5.41
CA LEU A 115 18.38 -9.82 -6.70
C LEU A 115 19.56 -10.79 -6.72
N ARG A 116 19.80 -11.55 -5.67
CA ARG A 116 20.94 -12.49 -5.55
C ARG A 116 21.10 -13.39 -6.76
N ARG A 117 20.01 -13.96 -7.26
CA ARG A 117 20.00 -14.81 -8.47
C ARG A 117 20.62 -14.13 -9.69
N TYR A 118 20.44 -12.83 -9.85
CA TYR A 118 20.96 -12.06 -10.98
C TYR A 118 22.42 -11.65 -10.74
N LYS A 119 22.78 -11.33 -9.50
CA LYS A 119 24.15 -11.04 -9.08
C LYS A 119 25.07 -12.25 -9.27
N ASP A 120 24.63 -13.43 -8.82
CA ASP A 120 25.38 -14.69 -8.95
C ASP A 120 25.63 -15.09 -10.42
N LYS A 121 24.78 -14.63 -11.34
CA LYS A 121 24.92 -14.84 -12.78
C LYS A 121 25.74 -13.73 -13.49
N GLY A 122 26.22 -12.74 -12.77
CA GLY A 122 26.91 -11.58 -13.35
C GLY A 122 26.05 -10.70 -14.26
N LEU A 123 24.71 -10.81 -14.16
CA LEU A 123 23.77 -10.04 -14.99
C LEU A 123 23.55 -8.63 -14.47
N LEU A 124 23.86 -8.36 -13.22
CA LEU A 124 23.87 -7.04 -12.61
C LEU A 124 25.32 -6.69 -12.30
N GLY A 125 25.78 -5.52 -12.78
CA GLY A 125 27.06 -4.96 -12.36
C GLY A 125 27.11 -4.83 -10.84
N ALA A 126 28.30 -4.77 -10.25
CA ALA A 126 28.44 -4.39 -8.85
C ALA A 126 27.75 -3.03 -8.69
N GLY A 127 26.62 -3.01 -8.00
CA GLY A 127 25.93 -1.77 -7.68
C GLY A 127 26.87 -0.84 -6.93
N PRO A 128 26.62 0.48 -6.92
CA PRO A 128 27.43 1.38 -6.13
C PRO A 128 27.53 0.81 -4.72
N GLU A 129 28.76 0.65 -4.21
CA GLU A 129 28.99 0.22 -2.83
C GLU A 129 28.08 1.08 -1.95
N SER A 130 27.05 0.48 -1.38
CA SER A 130 26.15 1.20 -0.49
C SER A 130 26.99 1.59 0.72
N LYS A 131 27.44 2.81 0.72
CA LYS A 131 27.84 3.47 1.97
C LYS A 131 26.53 3.67 2.73
N ASP A 132 26.08 2.60 3.37
CA ASP A 132 24.91 2.65 4.26
C ASP A 132 25.29 3.54 5.44
N PRO A 133 24.73 4.76 5.55
CA PRO A 133 25.04 5.65 6.67
C PRO A 133 24.44 5.17 8.00
N LEU A 134 23.79 3.99 8.01
CA LEU A 134 23.11 3.40 9.16
C LEU A 134 23.70 2.04 9.57
N ARG A 135 24.92 1.69 9.08
CA ARG A 135 25.70 0.58 9.62
C ARG A 135 26.72 1.05 10.63
#